data_845223822d6dff035100106b0fa3e658
#
_entry.id   845223822d6dff035100106b0fa3e658
#
_cell.length_a   1.000
_cell.length_b   1.000
_cell.length_c   1.000
_cell.angle_alpha   90.00
_cell.angle_beta   90.00
_cell.angle_gamma   90.00
#
_symmetry.space_group_name_H-M   'P 1'
#
loop_
_entity.id
_entity.type
_entity.pdbx_description
1 polymer ?
#
loop_
_entity_poly.entity_id
_entity_poly.type
_entity_poly.pdbx_seq_one_letter_code
_entity_poly.pdbx_strand_id
1 'polypeptide(L)'
;HNCYIGMTRVMVAMSLDRLLPELVSRVSDRLHTPLNAHVIYFVASLPVIWLYSTFSTTAADGAVTSWTSLTLGVTFACGYVFVGTAIAGALLPFRAKALYEASPGASYRFMGIPLVTIVGVIGAVAGVVFLYLFLTKAELGVTSELAYRVVAGVLIFALGWYLVTYFVRRSSGINVDYAFKEIPPE
;
A
#
# COMPACT_ATOMS: atom_id res chain seq x y z
N HIS A 1 -14.59 9.58 1.04
CA HIS A 1 -14.07 10.43 2.13
C HIS A 1 -13.04 9.67 2.98
N ASN A 2 -13.38 8.49 3.47
CA ASN A 2 -12.48 7.68 4.33
C ASN A 2 -11.16 7.29 3.63
N CYS A 3 -11.19 6.93 2.35
CA CYS A 3 -9.98 6.60 1.59
C CYS A 3 -9.03 7.81 1.50
N TYR A 4 -9.55 9.02 1.33
CA TYR A 4 -8.74 10.23 1.27
C TYR A 4 -7.97 10.48 2.58
N ILE A 5 -8.67 10.38 3.71
CA ILE A 5 -8.06 10.53 5.04
C ILE A 5 -7.04 9.42 5.30
N GLY A 6 -7.37 8.18 4.92
CA GLY A 6 -6.45 7.04 5.04
C GLY A 6 -5.16 7.26 4.26
N MET A 7 -5.25 7.67 3.00
CA MET A 7 -4.09 7.88 2.13
C MET A 7 -3.19 9.02 2.61
N THR A 8 -3.75 10.12 3.09
CA THR A 8 -2.93 11.21 3.65
C THR A 8 -2.18 10.79 4.91
N ARG A 9 -2.77 9.93 5.77
CA ARG A 9 -2.08 9.35 6.93
C ARG A 9 -0.95 8.41 6.51
N VAL A 10 -1.17 7.58 5.49
CA VAL A 10 -0.11 6.72 4.93
C VAL A 10 1.04 7.57 4.38
N MET A 11 0.75 8.67 3.66
CA MET A 11 1.79 9.58 3.17
C MET A 11 2.60 10.20 4.32
N VAL A 12 1.95 10.60 5.40
CA VAL A 12 2.64 11.11 6.60
C VAL A 12 3.54 10.02 7.20
N ALA A 13 3.02 8.80 7.39
CA ALA A 13 3.81 7.68 7.88
C ALA A 13 5.03 7.40 6.99
N MET A 14 4.85 7.35 5.68
CA MET A 14 5.98 7.20 4.73
C MET A 14 7.01 8.34 4.82
N SER A 15 6.57 9.56 5.16
CA SER A 15 7.48 10.69 5.37
C SER A 15 8.27 10.53 6.67
N LEU A 16 7.64 10.04 7.74
CA LEU A 16 8.32 9.71 9.00
C LEU A 16 9.33 8.58 8.81
N ASP A 17 8.99 7.58 7.99
CA ASP A 17 9.90 6.50 7.58
C ASP A 17 10.97 6.94 6.57
N ARG A 18 11.04 8.24 6.28
CA ARG A 18 12.03 8.85 5.34
C ARG A 18 11.91 8.39 3.89
N LEU A 19 10.80 7.76 3.52
CA LEU A 19 10.49 7.35 2.13
C LEU A 19 9.93 8.52 1.31
N LEU A 20 9.35 9.52 1.97
CA LEU A 20 8.90 10.77 1.36
C LEU A 20 9.68 11.96 1.98
N PRO A 21 9.67 13.14 1.31
CA PRO A 21 10.25 14.35 1.88
C PRO A 21 9.57 14.75 3.20
N GLU A 22 10.31 15.33 4.15
CA GLU A 22 9.79 15.82 5.44
C GLU A 22 8.68 16.86 5.31
N LEU A 23 8.64 17.56 4.15
CA LEU A 23 7.58 18.51 3.85
C LEU A 23 6.18 17.89 3.98
N VAL A 24 6.04 16.60 3.70
CA VAL A 24 4.75 15.88 3.72
C VAL A 24 4.26 15.64 5.14
N SER A 25 5.17 15.41 6.10
CA SER A 25 4.81 15.16 7.51
C SER A 25 4.56 16.43 8.32
N ARG A 26 4.84 17.63 7.77
CA ARG A 26 4.61 18.88 8.49
C ARG A 26 3.12 19.09 8.76
N VAL A 27 2.80 19.17 10.05
CA VAL A 27 1.44 19.45 10.53
C VAL A 27 1.28 20.96 10.68
N SER A 28 0.15 21.50 10.26
CA SER A 28 -0.19 22.91 10.45
C SER A 28 -0.56 23.18 11.90
N ASP A 29 0.09 24.13 12.57
CA ASP A 29 -0.19 24.50 13.95
C ASP A 29 -1.63 25.01 14.16
N ARG A 30 -2.21 25.61 13.12
CA ARG A 30 -3.56 26.18 13.19
C ARG A 30 -4.66 25.13 12.98
N LEU A 31 -4.46 24.18 12.09
CA LEU A 31 -5.49 23.19 11.68
C LEU A 31 -5.22 21.80 12.24
N HIS A 32 -4.07 21.59 12.87
CA HIS A 32 -3.63 20.30 13.40
C HIS A 32 -3.73 19.15 12.39
N THR A 33 -3.54 19.50 11.10
CA THR A 33 -3.62 18.55 9.97
C THR A 33 -2.41 18.70 9.07
N PRO A 34 -1.96 17.62 8.38
CA PRO A 34 -0.85 17.66 7.44
C PRO A 34 -1.31 18.25 6.10
N LEU A 35 -1.45 19.58 6.04
CA LEU A 35 -1.93 20.29 4.83
C LEU A 35 -1.13 19.95 3.58
N ASN A 36 0.19 19.85 3.71
CA ASN A 36 1.05 19.53 2.57
C ASN A 36 0.73 18.15 1.97
N ALA A 37 0.46 17.14 2.81
CA ALA A 37 0.03 15.83 2.35
C ALA A 37 -1.30 15.90 1.58
N HIS A 38 -2.24 16.71 2.09
CA HIS A 38 -3.52 16.91 1.42
C HIS A 38 -3.38 17.59 0.06
N VAL A 39 -2.57 18.66 -0.02
CA VAL A 39 -2.33 19.38 -1.28
C VAL A 39 -1.62 18.48 -2.30
N ILE A 40 -0.58 17.76 -1.88
CA ILE A 40 0.17 16.85 -2.76
C ILE A 40 -0.75 15.74 -3.27
N TYR A 41 -1.54 15.13 -2.40
CA TYR A 41 -2.49 14.10 -2.79
C TYR A 41 -3.55 14.62 -3.76
N PHE A 42 -4.09 15.81 -3.51
CA PHE A 42 -5.05 16.47 -4.39
C PHE A 42 -4.45 16.72 -5.78
N VAL A 43 -3.27 17.35 -5.84
CA VAL A 43 -2.59 17.62 -7.12
C VAL A 43 -2.26 16.33 -7.86
N ALA A 44 -1.79 15.29 -7.16
CA ALA A 44 -1.50 13.98 -7.76
C ALA A 44 -2.77 13.26 -8.27
N SER A 45 -3.93 13.56 -7.72
CA SER A 45 -5.20 12.99 -8.19
C SER A 45 -5.72 13.62 -9.47
N LEU A 46 -5.34 14.87 -9.80
CA LEU A 46 -5.85 15.58 -10.98
C LEU A 46 -5.54 14.87 -12.31
N PRO A 47 -4.30 14.41 -12.57
CA PRO A 47 -4.02 13.62 -13.79
C PRO A 47 -4.84 12.34 -13.87
N VAL A 48 -5.07 11.68 -12.72
CA VAL A 48 -5.88 10.45 -12.67
C VAL A 48 -7.33 10.75 -13.01
N ILE A 49 -7.90 11.83 -12.46
CA ILE A 49 -9.26 12.29 -12.77
C ILE A 49 -9.37 12.65 -14.25
N TRP A 50 -8.37 13.34 -14.80
CA TRP A 50 -8.36 13.70 -16.22
C TRP A 50 -8.30 12.46 -17.12
N LEU A 51 -7.41 11.53 -16.85
CA LEU A 51 -7.34 10.25 -17.55
C LEU A 51 -8.68 9.52 -17.48
N TYR A 52 -9.27 9.50 -16.28
CA TYR A 52 -10.57 8.89 -16.08
C TYR A 52 -11.66 9.51 -16.96
N SER A 53 -11.78 10.83 -16.96
CA SER A 53 -12.79 11.53 -17.76
C SER A 53 -12.59 11.29 -19.26
N THR A 54 -11.34 11.23 -19.71
CA THR A 54 -11.00 11.02 -21.12
C THR A 54 -11.35 9.59 -21.56
N PHE A 55 -10.99 8.59 -20.76
CA PHE A 55 -11.31 7.19 -21.07
C PHE A 55 -12.81 6.89 -20.96
N SER A 56 -13.54 7.54 -20.07
CA SER A 56 -14.99 7.35 -19.94
C SER A 56 -15.78 7.93 -21.12
N THR A 57 -15.27 8.98 -21.77
CA THR A 57 -15.94 9.63 -22.92
C THR A 57 -15.66 8.94 -24.26
N THR A 58 -14.53 8.27 -24.39
CA THR A 58 -14.15 7.59 -25.67
C THR A 58 -14.75 6.21 -25.86
N ALA A 59 -15.37 5.66 -24.86
CA ALA A 59 -15.80 4.26 -24.87
C ALA A 59 -17.33 4.13 -24.82
N ALA A 60 -18.05 4.74 -25.77
CA ALA A 60 -19.52 4.63 -25.85
C ALA A 60 -20.02 3.18 -25.88
N ASP A 61 -19.25 2.23 -26.41
CA ASP A 61 -19.56 0.80 -26.42
C ASP A 61 -18.71 -0.07 -25.48
N GLY A 62 -17.68 0.48 -24.83
CA GLY A 62 -16.76 -0.25 -23.95
C GLY A 62 -16.47 0.46 -22.61
N ALA A 63 -17.10 1.59 -22.34
CA ALA A 63 -16.78 2.46 -21.21
C ALA A 63 -16.94 1.79 -19.85
N VAL A 64 -17.95 0.96 -19.71
CA VAL A 64 -18.23 0.23 -18.47
C VAL A 64 -17.10 -0.76 -18.16
N THR A 65 -16.55 -1.42 -19.19
CA THR A 65 -15.44 -2.36 -19.00
C THR A 65 -14.14 -1.65 -18.62
N SER A 66 -13.83 -0.53 -19.25
CA SER A 66 -12.59 0.22 -18.94
C SER A 66 -12.62 0.85 -17.53
N TRP A 67 -13.75 1.41 -17.14
CA TRP A 67 -13.95 1.97 -15.80
C TRP A 67 -13.96 0.90 -14.71
N THR A 68 -14.69 -0.16 -14.90
CA THR A 68 -14.73 -1.30 -14.00
C THR A 68 -13.34 -1.88 -13.82
N SER A 69 -12.56 -2.01 -14.90
CA SER A 69 -11.17 -2.48 -14.84
C SER A 69 -10.26 -1.59 -14.00
N LEU A 70 -10.38 -0.26 -14.09
CA LEU A 70 -9.60 0.67 -13.27
C LEU A 70 -9.99 0.58 -11.79
N THR A 71 -11.28 0.52 -11.49
CA THR A 71 -11.78 0.38 -10.11
C THR A 71 -11.37 -0.96 -9.50
N LEU A 72 -11.44 -2.03 -10.28
CA LEU A 72 -11.01 -3.36 -9.88
C LEU A 72 -9.48 -3.43 -9.72
N GLY A 73 -8.73 -2.65 -10.48
CA GLY A 73 -7.28 -2.49 -10.29
C GLY A 73 -6.93 -1.94 -8.90
N VAL A 74 -7.72 -1.02 -8.34
CA VAL A 74 -7.56 -0.55 -6.96
C VAL A 74 -7.81 -1.68 -5.97
N THR A 75 -8.85 -2.48 -6.17
CA THR A 75 -9.15 -3.64 -5.31
C THR A 75 -8.01 -4.68 -5.37
N PHE A 76 -7.46 -4.91 -6.55
CA PHE A 76 -6.28 -5.76 -6.73
C PHE A 76 -5.06 -5.23 -5.95
N ALA A 77 -4.80 -3.91 -6.03
CA ALA A 77 -3.72 -3.28 -5.28
C ALA A 77 -3.90 -3.43 -3.75
N CYS A 78 -5.13 -3.26 -3.25
CA CYS A 78 -5.44 -3.54 -1.85
C CYS A 78 -5.19 -5.02 -1.50
N GLY A 79 -5.59 -5.96 -2.35
CA GLY A 79 -5.33 -7.39 -2.17
C GLY A 79 -3.83 -7.69 -2.05
N TYR A 80 -3.00 -7.07 -2.88
CA TYR A 80 -1.55 -7.21 -2.83
C TYR A 80 -0.97 -6.73 -1.49
N VAL A 81 -1.44 -5.58 -0.99
CA VAL A 81 -1.02 -5.05 0.32
C VAL A 81 -1.45 -5.98 1.45
N PHE A 82 -2.66 -6.54 1.40
CA PHE A 82 -3.13 -7.50 2.39
C PHE A 82 -2.27 -8.78 2.43
N VAL A 83 -1.87 -9.31 1.28
CA VAL A 83 -0.95 -10.45 1.21
C VAL A 83 0.39 -10.11 1.85
N GLY A 84 0.97 -8.96 1.52
CA GLY A 84 2.22 -8.50 2.12
C GLY A 84 2.12 -8.37 3.65
N THR A 85 1.04 -7.76 4.13
CA THR A 85 0.77 -7.59 5.57
C THR A 85 0.57 -8.95 6.26
N ALA A 86 -0.13 -9.88 5.63
CA ALA A 86 -0.34 -11.22 6.18
C ALA A 86 0.98 -12.01 6.30
N ILE A 87 1.85 -11.92 5.28
CA ILE A 87 3.19 -12.52 5.32
C ILE A 87 4.04 -11.87 6.41
N ALA A 88 4.04 -10.53 6.50
CA ALA A 88 4.76 -9.81 7.55
C ALA A 88 4.29 -10.23 8.95
N GLY A 89 2.98 -10.34 9.15
CA GLY A 89 2.38 -10.83 10.40
C GLY A 89 2.79 -12.27 10.72
N ALA A 90 2.81 -13.15 9.73
CA ALA A 90 3.25 -14.54 9.90
C ALA A 90 4.74 -14.64 10.33
N LEU A 91 5.58 -13.75 9.80
CA LEU A 91 7.02 -13.73 10.08
C LEU A 91 7.39 -12.96 11.35
N LEU A 92 6.49 -12.14 11.89
CA LEU A 92 6.75 -11.27 13.03
C LEU A 92 7.36 -11.99 14.24
N PRO A 93 6.84 -13.15 14.71
CA PRO A 93 7.39 -13.84 15.87
C PRO A 93 8.81 -14.36 15.66
N PHE A 94 9.25 -14.51 14.41
CA PHE A 94 10.55 -15.06 14.06
C PHE A 94 11.58 -13.97 13.73
N ARG A 95 11.14 -12.88 13.09
CA ARG A 95 12.03 -11.81 12.64
C ARG A 95 12.16 -10.67 13.63
N ALA A 96 11.12 -10.37 14.38
CA ALA A 96 11.08 -9.30 15.37
C ALA A 96 10.55 -9.83 16.71
N LYS A 97 11.25 -10.82 17.27
CA LYS A 97 10.85 -11.56 18.47
C LYS A 97 10.61 -10.63 19.67
N ALA A 98 11.50 -9.67 19.89
CA ALA A 98 11.37 -8.71 21.00
C ALA A 98 10.08 -7.86 20.90
N LEU A 99 9.76 -7.41 19.69
CA LEU A 99 8.54 -6.65 19.41
C LEU A 99 7.28 -7.51 19.60
N TYR A 100 7.35 -8.76 19.13
CA TYR A 100 6.25 -9.71 19.28
C TYR A 100 5.99 -10.02 20.76
N GLU A 101 7.02 -10.31 21.54
CA GLU A 101 6.91 -10.65 22.98
C GLU A 101 6.41 -9.47 23.83
N ALA A 102 6.68 -8.23 23.41
CA ALA A 102 6.14 -7.03 24.05
C ALA A 102 4.66 -6.78 23.73
N SER A 103 4.11 -7.46 22.69
CA SER A 103 2.73 -7.26 22.27
C SER A 103 1.74 -8.08 23.09
N PRO A 104 0.51 -7.58 23.35
CA PRO A 104 -0.53 -8.36 24.02
C PRO A 104 -0.88 -9.67 23.32
N GLY A 105 -0.63 -9.73 22.01
CA GLY A 105 -0.89 -10.92 21.16
C GLY A 105 0.07 -12.09 21.39
N ALA A 106 1.19 -11.88 22.08
CA ALA A 106 2.20 -12.92 22.32
C ALA A 106 1.71 -14.10 23.18
N SER A 107 0.70 -13.84 24.02
CA SER A 107 0.07 -14.84 24.90
C SER A 107 -0.79 -15.85 24.12
N TYR A 108 -1.28 -15.50 22.94
CA TYR A 108 -2.17 -16.35 22.16
C TYR A 108 -1.36 -17.35 21.32
N ARG A 109 -1.38 -18.61 21.74
CA ARG A 109 -0.74 -19.71 21.04
C ARG A 109 -1.71 -20.87 20.85
N PHE A 110 -1.66 -21.49 19.69
CA PHE A 110 -2.40 -22.71 19.38
C PHE A 110 -1.41 -23.83 19.08
N MET A 111 -1.45 -24.90 19.85
CA MET A 111 -0.51 -26.04 19.77
C MET A 111 0.98 -25.62 19.79
N GLY A 112 1.31 -24.58 20.59
CA GLY A 112 2.68 -24.04 20.70
C GLY A 112 3.08 -23.05 19.60
N ILE A 113 2.28 -22.91 18.54
CA ILE A 113 2.52 -21.96 17.45
C ILE A 113 1.82 -20.63 17.77
N PRO A 114 2.47 -19.47 17.55
CA PRO A 114 1.84 -18.18 17.70
C PRO A 114 0.59 -18.06 16.80
N LEU A 115 -0.53 -17.60 17.37
CA LEU A 115 -1.79 -17.48 16.62
C LEU A 115 -1.65 -16.52 15.42
N VAL A 116 -0.85 -15.47 15.58
CA VAL A 116 -0.57 -14.48 14.51
C VAL A 116 0.08 -15.14 13.29
N THR A 117 0.96 -16.16 13.51
CA THR A 117 1.57 -16.92 12.40
C THR A 117 0.53 -17.73 11.66
N ILE A 118 -0.34 -18.44 12.38
CA ILE A 118 -1.40 -19.27 11.77
C ILE A 118 -2.35 -18.41 10.94
N VAL A 119 -2.86 -17.32 11.54
CA VAL A 119 -3.76 -16.38 10.86
C VAL A 119 -3.07 -15.70 9.68
N GLY A 120 -1.80 -15.33 9.85
CA GLY A 120 -0.99 -14.73 8.78
C GLY A 120 -0.79 -15.66 7.59
N VAL A 121 -0.50 -16.93 7.83
CA VAL A 121 -0.35 -17.94 6.76
C VAL A 121 -1.69 -18.16 6.04
N ILE A 122 -2.78 -18.35 6.79
CA ILE A 122 -4.12 -18.51 6.19
C ILE A 122 -4.49 -17.27 5.37
N GLY A 123 -4.26 -16.06 5.92
CA GLY A 123 -4.52 -14.81 5.22
C GLY A 123 -3.68 -14.66 3.96
N ALA A 124 -2.39 -15.03 4.00
CA ALA A 124 -1.51 -14.99 2.84
C ALA A 124 -1.98 -15.96 1.74
N VAL A 125 -2.33 -17.19 2.09
CA VAL A 125 -2.82 -18.19 1.13
C VAL A 125 -4.15 -17.71 0.51
N ALA A 126 -5.11 -17.29 1.34
CA ALA A 126 -6.39 -16.77 0.86
C ALA A 126 -6.20 -15.55 -0.04
N GLY A 127 -5.30 -14.63 0.32
CA GLY A 127 -4.97 -13.45 -0.48
C GLY A 127 -4.32 -13.80 -1.82
N VAL A 128 -3.41 -14.77 -1.86
CA VAL A 128 -2.80 -15.25 -3.12
C VAL A 128 -3.86 -15.89 -4.02
N VAL A 129 -4.75 -16.73 -3.46
CA VAL A 129 -5.87 -17.32 -4.21
C VAL A 129 -6.78 -16.21 -4.77
N PHE A 130 -7.09 -15.21 -3.95
CA PHE A 130 -7.88 -14.06 -4.37
C PHE A 130 -7.23 -13.30 -5.54
N LEU A 131 -5.92 -12.98 -5.44
CA LEU A 131 -5.19 -12.32 -6.52
C LEU A 131 -5.15 -13.17 -7.79
N TYR A 132 -4.95 -14.48 -7.67
CA TYR A 132 -4.99 -15.40 -8.79
C TYR A 132 -6.37 -15.39 -9.50
N LEU A 133 -7.46 -15.44 -8.73
CA LEU A 133 -8.81 -15.38 -9.29
C LEU A 133 -9.07 -14.04 -10.00
N PHE A 134 -8.59 -12.93 -9.44
CA PHE A 134 -8.69 -11.61 -10.08
C PHE A 134 -7.98 -11.54 -11.44
N LEU A 135 -6.85 -12.22 -11.57
CA LEU A 135 -6.06 -12.25 -12.81
C LEU A 135 -6.62 -13.23 -13.86
N THR A 136 -7.37 -14.25 -13.45
CA THR A 136 -7.78 -15.33 -14.34
C THR A 136 -9.27 -15.31 -14.69
N LYS A 137 -10.11 -14.73 -13.84
CA LYS A 137 -11.56 -14.72 -14.04
C LYS A 137 -12.03 -13.40 -14.63
N ALA A 138 -12.57 -13.47 -15.86
CA ALA A 138 -13.08 -12.30 -16.59
C ALA A 138 -14.21 -11.57 -15.82
N GLU A 139 -14.99 -12.31 -15.04
CA GLU A 139 -16.09 -11.78 -14.20
C GLU A 139 -15.60 -10.79 -13.13
N LEU A 140 -14.32 -10.92 -12.72
CA LEU A 140 -13.69 -10.05 -11.73
C LEU A 140 -12.98 -8.83 -12.36
N GLY A 141 -12.93 -8.76 -13.69
CA GLY A 141 -12.71 -7.53 -14.44
C GLY A 141 -11.26 -7.05 -14.60
N VAL A 142 -10.25 -7.75 -14.07
CA VAL A 142 -8.83 -7.36 -14.22
C VAL A 142 -8.17 -8.07 -15.41
N THR A 143 -8.92 -8.77 -16.23
CA THR A 143 -8.41 -9.55 -17.38
C THR A 143 -8.21 -8.73 -18.65
N SER A 144 -8.54 -7.44 -18.65
CA SER A 144 -8.27 -6.57 -19.80
C SER A 144 -6.78 -6.23 -19.92
N GLU A 145 -6.26 -6.13 -21.14
CA GLU A 145 -4.87 -5.74 -21.38
C GLU A 145 -4.51 -4.40 -20.75
N LEU A 146 -5.45 -3.45 -20.74
CA LEU A 146 -5.29 -2.16 -20.08
C LEU A 146 -5.11 -2.32 -18.58
N ALA A 147 -5.92 -3.16 -17.92
CA ALA A 147 -5.82 -3.41 -16.49
C ALA A 147 -4.46 -4.01 -16.11
N TYR A 148 -3.97 -4.98 -16.87
CA TYR A 148 -2.63 -5.54 -16.66
C TYR A 148 -1.53 -4.48 -16.79
N ARG A 149 -1.60 -3.64 -17.82
CA ARG A 149 -0.64 -2.54 -18.02
C ARG A 149 -0.66 -1.54 -16.86
N VAL A 150 -1.85 -1.16 -16.39
CA VAL A 150 -2.01 -0.24 -15.25
C VAL A 150 -1.46 -0.86 -13.98
N VAL A 151 -1.82 -2.10 -13.67
CA VAL A 151 -1.31 -2.80 -12.46
C VAL A 151 0.21 -2.93 -12.53
N ALA A 152 0.75 -3.38 -13.65
CA ALA A 152 2.21 -3.50 -13.84
C ALA A 152 2.89 -2.13 -13.72
N GLY A 153 2.33 -1.09 -14.33
CA GLY A 153 2.85 0.28 -14.26
C GLY A 153 2.91 0.81 -12.84
N VAL A 154 1.85 0.60 -12.04
CA VAL A 154 1.81 1.01 -10.63
C VAL A 154 2.86 0.27 -9.79
N LEU A 155 3.00 -1.05 -9.99
CA LEU A 155 4.00 -1.84 -9.27
C LEU A 155 5.44 -1.44 -9.64
N ILE A 156 5.71 -1.23 -10.93
CA ILE A 156 7.02 -0.77 -11.42
C ILE A 156 7.31 0.63 -10.87
N PHE A 157 6.34 1.53 -10.90
CA PHE A 157 6.48 2.88 -10.33
C PHE A 157 6.77 2.84 -8.83
N ALA A 158 6.02 2.05 -8.06
CA ALA A 158 6.22 1.91 -6.62
C ALA A 158 7.60 1.35 -6.28
N LEU A 159 8.03 0.30 -6.97
CA LEU A 159 9.36 -0.28 -6.81
C LEU A 159 10.46 0.70 -7.20
N GLY A 160 10.31 1.36 -8.35
CA GLY A 160 11.24 2.38 -8.83
C GLY A 160 11.37 3.54 -7.84
N TRP A 161 10.27 4.05 -7.33
CA TRP A 161 10.25 5.09 -6.30
C TRP A 161 10.99 4.66 -5.04
N TYR A 162 10.69 3.45 -4.55
CA TYR A 162 11.38 2.90 -3.38
C TYR A 162 12.90 2.80 -3.59
N LEU A 163 13.32 2.24 -4.72
CA LEU A 163 14.74 2.09 -5.04
C LEU A 163 15.45 3.45 -5.17
N VAL A 164 14.85 4.38 -5.91
CA VAL A 164 15.40 5.74 -6.05
C VAL A 164 15.54 6.41 -4.68
N THR A 165 14.48 6.37 -3.87
CA THR A 165 14.51 6.96 -2.54
C THR A 165 15.56 6.28 -1.65
N TYR A 166 15.65 4.97 -1.68
CA TYR A 166 16.64 4.19 -0.94
C TYR A 166 18.08 4.62 -1.29
N PHE A 167 18.41 4.67 -2.59
CA PHE A 167 19.76 5.06 -3.02
C PHE A 167 20.05 6.53 -2.73
N VAL A 168 19.13 7.44 -2.99
CA VAL A 168 19.31 8.88 -2.73
C VAL A 168 19.50 9.14 -1.23
N ARG A 169 18.71 8.51 -0.37
CA ARG A 169 18.84 8.68 1.08
C ARG A 169 20.13 8.09 1.60
N ARG A 170 20.50 6.92 1.12
CA ARG A 170 21.76 6.26 1.49
C ARG A 170 22.98 7.11 1.05
N SER A 171 22.98 7.72 -0.11
CA SER A 171 24.04 8.62 -0.57
C SER A 171 24.12 9.90 0.26
N SER A 172 23.00 10.33 0.86
CA SER A 172 22.93 11.47 1.78
C SER A 172 23.27 11.11 3.24
N GLY A 173 23.78 9.90 3.49
CA GLY A 173 24.15 9.42 4.84
C GLY A 173 22.96 9.03 5.72
N ILE A 174 21.73 9.01 5.18
CA ILE A 174 20.53 8.62 5.91
C ILE A 174 20.30 7.13 5.70
N ASN A 175 20.39 6.36 6.79
CA ASN A 175 20.13 4.93 6.71
C ASN A 175 18.62 4.66 6.86
N VAL A 176 17.97 4.29 5.76
CA VAL A 176 16.54 3.96 5.71
C VAL A 176 16.23 2.67 6.47
N ASP A 177 17.22 1.78 6.66
CA ASP A 177 17.02 0.50 7.36
C ASP A 177 16.68 0.69 8.85
N TYR A 178 16.96 1.86 9.42
CA TYR A 178 16.56 2.16 10.81
C TYR A 178 15.05 2.27 10.96
N ALA A 179 14.30 2.68 9.94
CA ALA A 179 12.85 2.70 9.98
C ALA A 179 12.24 1.30 10.23
N PHE A 180 12.98 0.23 9.93
CA PHE A 180 12.56 -1.15 10.16
C PHE A 180 13.08 -1.74 11.48
N LYS A 181 13.95 -1.03 12.20
CA LYS A 181 14.61 -1.52 13.43
C LYS A 181 14.18 -0.75 14.67
N GLU A 182 13.81 0.48 14.51
CA GLU A 182 13.45 1.37 15.60
C GLU A 182 11.94 1.64 15.57
N ILE A 183 11.28 1.43 16.71
CA ILE A 183 9.92 1.92 16.90
C ILE A 183 10.05 3.44 17.03
N PRO A 184 9.28 4.25 16.27
CA PRO A 184 9.31 5.69 16.45
C PRO A 184 9.08 6.04 17.91
N PRO A 185 9.88 6.94 18.50
CA PRO A 185 9.61 7.40 19.85
C PRO A 185 8.21 8.00 19.92
N GLU A 186 7.44 7.59 20.93
CA GLU A 186 6.11 8.14 21.23
C GLU A 186 6.17 9.63 21.53
#